data_3e2319f3d94d4e984aeb640903823d14
#
_entry.id   3e2319f3d94d4e984aeb640903823d14
#
_cell.length_a   1.000
_cell.length_b   1.000
_cell.length_c   1.000
_cell.angle_alpha   90.00
_cell.angle_beta   90.00
_cell.angle_gamma   90.00
#
_symmetry.space_group_name_H-M   'P 1'
#
loop_
_entity.id
_entity.type
_entity.pdbx_description
1 polymer ?
#
loop_
_entity_poly.entity_id
_entity_poly.type
_entity_poly.pdbx_seq_one_letter_code
_entity_poly.pdbx_strand_id
1 'polypeptide(L)'
;MTATCAKLLTEKEGTLPDPKFSELRLIRADLPKSKKCQVKTEWESRQEAINDLFDDLSISCNRELDSESCAKLVSEVPKSWEKHGDLVVLPQNSFTSPMWQTFGAILWETVARALKCKRLALDRKVLCDQFRTSGAMLVLGEDGWVEHVDNCVRYIFDVTKCMFSSGNISEKLRITGLDCTGETIVDLYAGIGYFTLPYLVHTGAKVVHACEWNPDAVQGLRRGLAANGVEDRCIVHFGDNRKVMLYTVACSVPRRVISQESQPHSQTQPIQVAY
;
A
#
# COMPACT_ATOMS: atom_id res chain seq x y z
N MET A 1 -14.76 -13.53 -10.45
CA MET A 1 -16.22 -13.27 -10.36
C MET A 1 -16.72 -13.91 -9.08
N THR A 2 -17.16 -13.12 -8.13
CA THR A 2 -17.64 -13.57 -6.82
C THR A 2 -18.99 -14.27 -6.96
N ALA A 3 -19.27 -15.23 -6.09
CA ALA A 3 -20.53 -16.00 -6.07
C ALA A 3 -21.81 -15.14 -6.09
N THR A 4 -21.74 -13.87 -5.73
CA THR A 4 -22.82 -12.91 -5.74
C THR A 4 -23.24 -12.50 -7.15
N CYS A 5 -22.32 -12.46 -8.12
CA CYS A 5 -22.64 -12.16 -9.53
C CYS A 5 -23.40 -13.30 -10.21
N ALA A 6 -23.10 -14.54 -9.83
CA ALA A 6 -23.79 -15.70 -10.40
C ALA A 6 -25.25 -15.83 -9.93
N LYS A 7 -25.57 -15.33 -8.71
CA LYS A 7 -26.92 -15.40 -8.14
C LYS A 7 -27.88 -14.39 -8.75
N LEU A 8 -27.38 -13.22 -9.18
CA LEU A 8 -28.18 -12.18 -9.84
C LEU A 8 -28.58 -12.52 -11.30
N LEU A 9 -27.86 -13.45 -11.92
CA LEU A 9 -28.15 -13.87 -13.30
C LEU A 9 -29.17 -15.02 -13.41
N THR A 10 -29.54 -15.64 -12.28
CA THR A 10 -30.49 -16.79 -12.28
C THR A 10 -31.95 -16.39 -12.01
N GLU A 11 -32.23 -15.12 -11.65
CA GLU A 11 -33.60 -14.70 -11.26
C GLU A 11 -34.33 -13.84 -12.31
N LYS A 12 -33.75 -13.61 -13.50
CA LYS A 12 -34.47 -12.93 -14.58
C LYS A 12 -34.35 -13.69 -15.88
N GLU A 13 -35.36 -14.47 -16.21
CA GLU A 13 -35.70 -14.81 -17.60
C GLU A 13 -36.15 -13.52 -18.29
N GLY A 14 -35.20 -12.79 -18.85
CA GLY A 14 -35.46 -11.58 -19.61
C GLY A 14 -34.38 -11.44 -20.71
N THR A 15 -34.83 -11.32 -21.93
CA THR A 15 -34.00 -10.98 -23.08
C THR A 15 -33.22 -9.70 -22.80
N LEU A 16 -31.91 -9.77 -22.97
CA LEU A 16 -31.03 -8.59 -22.88
C LEU A 16 -31.45 -7.54 -23.93
N PRO A 17 -31.55 -6.27 -23.54
CA PRO A 17 -32.12 -5.22 -24.39
C PRO A 17 -31.17 -4.72 -25.55
N ASP A 18 -29.98 -5.28 -25.69
CA ASP A 18 -29.01 -4.87 -26.73
C ASP A 18 -29.02 -5.85 -27.90
N PRO A 19 -29.38 -5.41 -29.13
CA PRO A 19 -29.43 -6.26 -30.33
C PRO A 19 -28.10 -6.92 -30.70
N LYS A 20 -26.95 -6.42 -30.16
CA LYS A 20 -25.64 -7.05 -30.38
C LYS A 20 -25.44 -8.38 -29.62
N PHE A 21 -26.33 -8.69 -28.68
CA PHE A 21 -26.24 -9.90 -27.87
C PHE A 21 -27.41 -10.87 -28.08
N SER A 22 -28.23 -10.64 -29.09
CA SER A 22 -29.41 -11.46 -29.40
C SER A 22 -29.09 -12.92 -29.74
N GLU A 23 -27.84 -13.27 -30.03
CA GLU A 23 -27.41 -14.64 -30.33
C GLU A 23 -26.74 -15.35 -29.16
N LEU A 24 -26.57 -14.68 -27.98
CA LEU A 24 -25.99 -15.30 -26.81
C LEU A 24 -27.04 -16.13 -26.08
N ARG A 25 -27.02 -17.44 -26.30
CA ARG A 25 -27.78 -18.42 -25.47
C ARG A 25 -26.98 -18.70 -24.20
N LEU A 26 -27.57 -18.42 -23.04
CA LEU A 26 -27.06 -18.90 -21.78
C LEU A 26 -27.22 -20.43 -21.73
N ILE A 27 -26.15 -21.15 -22.02
CA ILE A 27 -26.11 -22.60 -21.84
C ILE A 27 -25.82 -22.85 -20.35
N ARG A 28 -26.76 -23.51 -19.67
CA ARG A 28 -26.53 -24.03 -18.34
C ARG A 28 -25.54 -25.19 -18.48
N ALA A 29 -24.25 -24.87 -18.37
CA ALA A 29 -23.22 -25.91 -18.24
C ALA A 29 -23.21 -26.33 -16.76
N ASP A 30 -23.46 -27.59 -16.50
CA ASP A 30 -23.12 -28.21 -15.23
C ASP A 30 -21.59 -28.19 -15.14
N LEU A 31 -21.08 -27.09 -14.54
CA LEU A 31 -19.66 -27.02 -14.21
C LEU A 31 -19.33 -28.22 -13.32
N PRO A 32 -18.34 -29.05 -13.68
CA PRO A 32 -17.92 -30.14 -12.83
C PRO A 32 -17.66 -29.54 -11.45
N LYS A 33 -18.32 -30.11 -10.40
CA LYS A 33 -18.07 -29.71 -9.02
C LYS A 33 -16.57 -29.69 -8.86
N SER A 34 -15.97 -28.50 -8.71
CA SER A 34 -14.55 -28.38 -8.47
C SER A 34 -14.26 -29.31 -7.33
N LYS A 35 -13.36 -30.31 -7.54
CA LYS A 35 -12.77 -31.00 -6.41
C LYS A 35 -12.34 -29.86 -5.51
N LYS A 36 -12.93 -29.74 -4.30
CA LYS A 36 -12.43 -28.83 -3.26
C LYS A 36 -10.97 -29.21 -3.14
N CYS A 37 -10.11 -28.49 -3.83
CA CYS A 37 -8.72 -28.51 -3.54
C CYS A 37 -8.69 -28.10 -2.07
N GLN A 38 -8.25 -28.98 -1.20
CA GLN A 38 -8.01 -28.69 0.21
C GLN A 38 -6.78 -27.80 0.27
N VAL A 39 -6.87 -26.61 -0.34
CA VAL A 39 -5.97 -25.52 -0.04
C VAL A 39 -6.41 -25.12 1.36
N LYS A 40 -5.59 -25.49 2.35
CA LYS A 40 -5.73 -24.96 3.71
C LYS A 40 -5.99 -23.48 3.57
N THR A 41 -7.04 -23.00 4.22
CA THR A 41 -7.32 -21.55 4.21
C THR A 41 -6.07 -20.88 4.75
N GLU A 42 -5.81 -19.67 4.31
CA GLU A 42 -4.67 -18.88 4.83
C GLU A 42 -4.71 -18.79 6.37
N TRP A 43 -5.91 -18.83 6.93
CA TRP A 43 -6.14 -18.92 8.38
C TRP A 43 -5.67 -20.26 9.00
N GLU A 44 -6.00 -21.40 8.41
CA GLU A 44 -5.57 -22.71 8.89
C GLU A 44 -4.04 -22.87 8.84
N SER A 45 -3.42 -22.36 7.78
CA SER A 45 -1.96 -22.34 7.66
C SER A 45 -1.30 -21.45 8.72
N ARG A 46 -1.97 -20.34 9.11
CA ARG A 46 -1.52 -19.45 10.18
C ARG A 46 -1.65 -20.10 11.55
N GLN A 47 -2.76 -20.77 11.80
CA GLN A 47 -3.01 -21.45 13.08
C GLN A 47 -2.02 -22.58 13.31
N GLU A 48 -1.66 -23.34 12.28
CA GLU A 48 -0.62 -24.35 12.36
C GLU A 48 0.74 -23.72 12.67
N ALA A 49 1.13 -22.68 11.96
CA ALA A 49 2.38 -21.97 12.22
C ALA A 49 2.46 -21.38 13.65
N ILE A 50 1.33 -20.98 14.21
CA ILE A 50 1.24 -20.55 15.59
C ILE A 50 1.39 -21.72 16.56
N ASN A 51 0.75 -22.85 16.29
CA ASN A 51 0.86 -24.06 17.09
C ASN A 51 2.30 -24.59 17.06
N ASP A 52 2.91 -24.64 15.88
CA ASP A 52 4.33 -25.02 15.71
C ASP A 52 5.24 -24.07 16.52
N LEU A 53 4.93 -22.79 16.53
CA LEU A 53 5.63 -21.79 17.37
C LEU A 53 5.50 -22.13 18.85
N PHE A 54 4.31 -22.48 19.34
CA PHE A 54 4.12 -22.86 20.74
C PHE A 54 4.82 -24.17 21.09
N ASP A 55 4.81 -25.14 20.19
CA ASP A 55 5.50 -26.41 20.38
C ASP A 55 7.03 -26.20 20.47
N ASP A 56 7.60 -25.44 19.53
CA ASP A 56 9.02 -25.07 19.55
C ASP A 56 9.40 -24.29 20.83
N LEU A 57 8.52 -23.38 21.27
CA LEU A 57 8.73 -22.55 22.45
C LEU A 57 8.59 -23.35 23.75
N SER A 58 7.63 -24.28 23.84
CA SER A 58 7.45 -25.12 25.03
C SER A 58 8.61 -26.09 25.20
N ILE A 59 9.15 -26.65 24.14
CA ILE A 59 10.35 -27.49 24.12
C ILE A 59 11.57 -26.66 24.60
N SER A 60 11.71 -25.42 24.13
CA SER A 60 12.86 -24.56 24.46
C SER A 60 12.86 -24.07 25.91
N CYS A 61 11.69 -23.92 26.53
CA CYS A 61 11.56 -23.32 27.86
C CYS A 61 11.46 -24.31 29.02
N ASN A 62 11.22 -25.58 28.73
CA ASN A 62 11.04 -26.65 29.70
C ASN A 62 10.05 -26.27 30.84
N ARG A 63 9.02 -25.47 30.50
CA ARG A 63 7.97 -25.00 31.41
C ARG A 63 6.61 -25.40 30.89
N GLU A 64 5.86 -26.10 31.73
CA GLU A 64 4.42 -26.26 31.50
C GLU A 64 3.74 -24.90 31.74
N LEU A 65 3.16 -24.34 30.65
CA LEU A 65 2.34 -23.13 30.74
C LEU A 65 0.92 -23.54 31.16
N ASP A 66 0.37 -22.84 32.15
CA ASP A 66 -1.04 -23.02 32.50
C ASP A 66 -1.96 -22.54 31.36
N SER A 67 -3.19 -23.05 31.34
CA SER A 67 -4.17 -22.78 30.26
C SER A 67 -4.49 -21.29 30.11
N GLU A 68 -4.47 -20.51 31.20
CA GLU A 68 -4.77 -19.07 31.21
C GLU A 68 -3.62 -18.28 30.56
N SER A 69 -2.39 -18.60 30.93
CA SER A 69 -1.18 -18.00 30.33
C SER A 69 -1.10 -18.29 28.83
N CYS A 70 -1.40 -19.53 28.41
CA CYS A 70 -1.47 -19.89 27.00
C CYS A 70 -2.53 -19.07 26.24
N ALA A 71 -3.74 -18.94 26.79
CA ALA A 71 -4.83 -18.17 26.16
C ALA A 71 -4.45 -16.70 25.99
N LYS A 72 -3.77 -16.12 26.99
CA LYS A 72 -3.25 -14.75 26.92
C LYS A 72 -2.23 -14.58 25.81
N LEU A 73 -1.25 -15.47 25.74
CA LEU A 73 -0.22 -15.44 24.69
C LEU A 73 -0.83 -15.56 23.30
N VAL A 74 -1.77 -16.47 23.10
CA VAL A 74 -2.49 -16.63 21.82
C VAL A 74 -3.23 -15.34 21.42
N SER A 75 -3.79 -14.62 22.39
CA SER A 75 -4.52 -13.37 22.12
C SER A 75 -3.64 -12.24 21.57
N GLU A 76 -2.33 -12.28 21.84
CA GLU A 76 -1.35 -11.28 21.38
C GLU A 76 -0.76 -11.62 20.01
N VAL A 77 -1.08 -12.78 19.47
CA VAL A 77 -0.66 -13.14 18.11
C VAL A 77 -1.48 -12.31 17.10
N PRO A 78 -0.82 -11.60 16.17
CA PRO A 78 -1.52 -10.71 15.26
C PRO A 78 -2.43 -11.49 14.30
N LYS A 79 -3.66 -10.98 14.12
CA LYS A 79 -4.65 -11.54 13.19
C LYS A 79 -4.53 -10.95 11.78
N SER A 80 -3.84 -9.84 11.64
CA SER A 80 -3.59 -9.14 10.37
C SER A 80 -2.25 -8.42 10.43
N TRP A 81 -1.67 -8.18 9.27
CA TRP A 81 -0.40 -7.45 9.12
C TRP A 81 -0.31 -6.83 7.73
N GLU A 82 0.61 -5.92 7.55
CA GLU A 82 0.95 -5.38 6.24
C GLU A 82 2.18 -6.11 5.68
N LYS A 83 2.16 -6.45 4.40
CA LYS A 83 3.28 -7.10 3.74
C LYS A 83 3.79 -6.27 2.57
N HIS A 84 5.07 -5.95 2.60
CA HIS A 84 5.77 -5.21 1.56
C HIS A 84 6.96 -6.04 1.07
N GLY A 85 6.76 -6.75 -0.04
CA GLY A 85 7.78 -7.66 -0.55
C GLY A 85 8.14 -8.78 0.45
N ASP A 86 9.38 -8.76 0.93
CA ASP A 86 9.91 -9.73 1.90
C ASP A 86 9.88 -9.23 3.35
N LEU A 87 9.34 -8.04 3.61
CA LEU A 87 9.16 -7.46 4.94
C LEU A 87 7.68 -7.47 5.35
N VAL A 88 7.42 -7.87 6.58
CA VAL A 88 6.10 -7.79 7.21
C VAL A 88 6.13 -6.80 8.37
N VAL A 89 5.13 -5.93 8.41
CA VAL A 89 4.87 -5.01 9.52
C VAL A 89 3.73 -5.56 10.35
N LEU A 90 4.01 -5.91 11.59
CA LEU A 90 3.05 -6.43 12.57
C LEU A 90 2.43 -5.29 13.37
N PRO A 91 1.17 -5.40 13.81
CA PRO A 91 0.54 -4.42 14.69
C PRO A 91 1.31 -4.18 15.98
N GLN A 92 1.21 -2.97 16.52
CA GLN A 92 1.93 -2.53 17.73
C GLN A 92 1.68 -3.43 18.95
N ASN A 93 0.52 -4.05 19.05
CA ASN A 93 0.12 -4.89 20.19
C ASN A 93 0.48 -6.37 20.02
N SER A 94 1.33 -6.69 19.04
CA SER A 94 1.78 -8.07 18.80
C SER A 94 2.89 -8.45 19.79
N PHE A 95 2.78 -9.61 20.43
CA PHE A 95 3.83 -10.20 21.26
C PHE A 95 4.32 -9.27 22.40
N THR A 96 3.40 -8.64 23.12
CA THR A 96 3.71 -7.59 24.10
C THR A 96 4.04 -8.14 25.50
N SER A 97 3.56 -9.34 25.86
CA SER A 97 3.83 -9.95 27.17
C SER A 97 5.32 -10.16 27.41
N PRO A 98 5.81 -9.96 28.65
CA PRO A 98 7.22 -10.23 28.99
C PRO A 98 7.66 -11.66 28.67
N MET A 99 6.73 -12.60 28.65
CA MET A 99 7.01 -14.00 28.32
C MET A 99 7.50 -14.14 26.87
N TRP A 100 6.95 -13.39 25.93
CA TRP A 100 7.45 -13.37 24.55
C TRP A 100 8.89 -12.87 24.47
N GLN A 101 9.27 -11.95 25.33
CA GLN A 101 10.64 -11.41 25.34
C GLN A 101 11.68 -12.44 25.78
N THR A 102 11.28 -13.47 26.55
CA THR A 102 12.21 -14.54 26.97
C THR A 102 12.71 -15.38 25.79
N PHE A 103 12.00 -15.38 24.67
CA PHE A 103 12.39 -16.12 23.48
C PHE A 103 13.39 -15.37 22.58
N GLY A 104 13.56 -14.06 22.82
CA GLY A 104 14.57 -13.27 22.11
C GLY A 104 14.46 -13.36 20.59
N ALA A 105 15.58 -13.61 19.92
CA ALA A 105 15.66 -13.67 18.46
C ALA A 105 14.84 -14.83 17.85
N ILE A 106 14.76 -15.96 18.56
CA ILE A 106 14.05 -17.17 18.08
C ILE A 106 12.58 -16.87 17.79
N LEU A 107 11.94 -16.01 18.58
CA LEU A 107 10.57 -15.56 18.34
C LEU A 107 10.44 -14.99 16.95
N TRP A 108 11.26 -14.00 16.61
CA TRP A 108 11.16 -13.27 15.35
C TRP A 108 11.51 -14.13 14.14
N GLU A 109 12.50 -15.01 14.27
CA GLU A 109 12.86 -15.98 13.23
C GLU A 109 11.71 -16.95 12.94
N THR A 110 11.04 -17.44 14.00
CA THR A 110 9.91 -18.36 13.84
C THR A 110 8.69 -17.66 13.24
N VAL A 111 8.38 -16.44 13.70
CA VAL A 111 7.32 -15.62 13.11
C VAL A 111 7.61 -15.31 11.64
N ALA A 112 8.85 -14.97 11.29
CA ALA A 112 9.23 -14.71 9.91
C ALA A 112 9.06 -15.94 9.01
N ARG A 113 9.44 -17.12 9.52
CA ARG A 113 9.24 -18.39 8.84
C ARG A 113 7.75 -18.67 8.61
N ALA A 114 6.92 -18.49 9.64
CA ALA A 114 5.48 -18.70 9.57
C ALA A 114 4.80 -17.76 8.55
N LEU A 115 5.23 -16.49 8.50
CA LEU A 115 4.69 -15.48 7.58
C LEU A 115 5.37 -15.49 6.21
N LYS A 116 6.32 -16.39 5.99
CA LYS A 116 7.09 -16.50 4.73
C LYS A 116 7.67 -15.14 4.34
N CYS A 117 8.37 -14.50 5.28
CA CYS A 117 9.10 -13.25 5.06
C CYS A 117 10.53 -13.37 5.58
N LYS A 118 11.38 -12.40 5.22
CA LYS A 118 12.79 -12.36 5.66
C LYS A 118 13.01 -11.30 6.74
N ARG A 119 12.17 -10.28 6.76
CA ARG A 119 12.30 -9.13 7.64
C ARG A 119 10.98 -8.86 8.34
N LEU A 120 11.08 -8.40 9.58
CA LEU A 120 9.93 -8.05 10.43
C LEU A 120 10.12 -6.68 11.04
N ALA A 121 9.05 -5.90 11.07
CA ALA A 121 8.93 -4.69 11.85
C ALA A 121 7.67 -4.73 12.72
N LEU A 122 7.70 -4.04 13.84
CA LEU A 122 6.53 -3.75 14.66
C LEU A 122 6.07 -2.34 14.34
N ASP A 123 4.79 -2.21 13.99
CA ASP A 123 4.16 -0.91 13.87
C ASP A 123 4.18 -0.17 15.22
N ARG A 124 4.31 1.13 15.18
CA ARG A 124 4.22 2.01 16.34
C ARG A 124 3.51 3.29 15.93
N LYS A 125 3.07 4.04 16.93
CA LYS A 125 2.48 5.35 16.67
C LYS A 125 3.46 6.23 15.88
N VAL A 126 2.90 6.88 14.89
CA VAL A 126 3.60 7.93 14.14
C VAL A 126 4.20 8.94 15.11
N LEU A 127 5.45 9.31 14.89
CA LEU A 127 6.13 10.27 15.73
C LEU A 127 5.44 11.65 15.64
N CYS A 128 5.41 12.36 16.76
CA CYS A 128 4.86 13.72 16.81
C CYS A 128 5.89 14.74 16.31
N ASP A 129 6.52 14.45 15.17
CA ASP A 129 7.40 15.36 14.47
C ASP A 129 6.71 16.04 13.28
N GLN A 130 7.38 17.02 12.69
CA GLN A 130 6.84 17.74 11.53
C GLN A 130 6.78 16.90 10.25
N PHE A 131 7.49 15.76 10.20
CA PHE A 131 7.57 14.87 9.05
C PHE A 131 6.57 13.71 9.11
N ARG A 132 5.88 13.53 10.25
CA ARG A 132 5.02 12.37 10.50
C ARG A 132 5.79 11.07 10.27
N THR A 133 7.00 11.01 10.82
CA THR A 133 7.89 9.87 10.68
C THR A 133 7.20 8.61 11.19
N SER A 134 7.33 7.52 10.44
CA SER A 134 6.87 6.20 10.89
C SER A 134 7.54 5.84 12.21
N GLY A 135 6.76 5.36 13.17
CA GLY A 135 7.29 4.82 14.40
C GLY A 135 7.68 3.34 14.30
N ALA A 136 7.54 2.72 13.14
CA ALA A 136 7.81 1.31 12.98
C ALA A 136 9.26 0.97 13.35
N MET A 137 9.42 -0.14 14.06
CA MET A 137 10.72 -0.61 14.54
C MET A 137 11.04 -1.97 13.93
N LEU A 138 12.20 -2.06 13.27
CA LEU A 138 12.70 -3.31 12.74
C LEU A 138 13.07 -4.25 13.91
N VAL A 139 12.54 -5.47 13.90
CA VAL A 139 12.83 -6.51 14.91
C VAL A 139 13.58 -7.69 14.32
N LEU A 140 13.55 -7.85 13.00
CA LEU A 140 14.34 -8.83 12.26
C LEU A 140 14.73 -8.25 10.91
N GLY A 141 16.01 -8.34 10.54
CA GLY A 141 16.56 -7.84 9.29
C GLY A 141 17.52 -6.67 9.49
N GLU A 142 18.11 -6.16 8.40
CA GLU A 142 19.16 -5.14 8.44
C GLU A 142 18.66 -3.74 8.12
N ASP A 143 17.61 -3.61 7.30
CA ASP A 143 17.06 -2.33 6.88
C ASP A 143 15.54 -2.38 6.68
N GLY A 144 14.90 -1.22 6.66
CA GLY A 144 13.46 -1.04 6.45
C GLY A 144 13.05 -0.76 5.01
N TRP A 145 13.98 -0.75 4.05
CA TRP A 145 13.68 -0.45 2.66
C TRP A 145 12.84 -1.55 2.02
N VAL A 146 11.72 -1.15 1.43
CA VAL A 146 10.79 -2.06 0.76
C VAL A 146 10.42 -1.55 -0.62
N GLU A 147 10.03 -2.48 -1.47
CA GLU A 147 9.28 -2.23 -2.68
C GLU A 147 7.85 -2.73 -2.51
N HIS A 148 6.91 -1.84 -2.71
CA HIS A 148 5.48 -2.15 -2.71
C HIS A 148 4.90 -1.85 -4.09
N VAL A 149 4.20 -2.84 -4.67
CA VAL A 149 3.57 -2.68 -5.98
C VAL A 149 2.07 -2.59 -5.80
N ASP A 150 1.49 -1.49 -6.27
CA ASP A 150 0.06 -1.24 -6.25
C ASP A 150 -0.37 -0.67 -7.61
N ASN A 151 -1.35 -1.32 -8.25
CA ASN A 151 -1.85 -0.93 -9.58
C ASN A 151 -0.72 -0.68 -10.61
N CYS A 152 0.24 -1.60 -10.73
CA CYS A 152 1.42 -1.52 -11.59
C CYS A 152 2.36 -0.33 -11.31
N VAL A 153 2.20 0.37 -10.20
CA VAL A 153 3.12 1.40 -9.72
C VAL A 153 4.00 0.82 -8.62
N ARG A 154 5.31 1.04 -8.72
CA ARG A 154 6.31 0.58 -7.76
C ARG A 154 6.65 1.72 -6.81
N TYR A 155 6.32 1.56 -5.54
CA TYR A 155 6.67 2.48 -4.46
C TYR A 155 7.87 1.93 -3.70
N ILE A 156 8.91 2.72 -3.52
CA ILE A 156 10.11 2.32 -2.76
C ILE A 156 10.26 3.27 -1.57
N PHE A 157 10.29 2.72 -0.36
CA PHE A 157 10.38 3.53 0.85
C PHE A 157 10.94 2.72 2.02
N ASP A 158 11.40 3.40 3.06
CA ASP A 158 11.82 2.81 4.32
C ASP A 158 10.63 2.82 5.30
N VAL A 159 10.12 1.64 5.67
CA VAL A 159 8.96 1.50 6.57
C VAL A 159 9.22 2.08 7.96
N THR A 160 10.48 2.21 8.37
CA THR A 160 10.85 2.77 9.69
C THR A 160 10.85 4.29 9.70
N LYS A 161 10.79 4.92 8.51
CA LYS A 161 10.91 6.38 8.34
C LYS A 161 9.71 7.00 7.64
N CYS A 162 9.11 6.28 6.69
CA CYS A 162 7.99 6.74 5.90
C CYS A 162 6.75 5.92 6.19
N MET A 163 5.61 6.58 6.32
CA MET A 163 4.33 5.90 6.39
C MET A 163 3.93 5.42 5.00
N PHE A 164 3.29 4.26 4.92
CA PHE A 164 2.55 3.83 3.75
C PHE A 164 1.06 3.77 4.10
N SER A 165 0.22 4.47 3.32
CA SER A 165 -1.23 4.43 3.51
C SER A 165 -1.88 3.49 2.50
N SER A 166 -2.26 2.31 2.94
CA SER A 166 -3.05 1.36 2.17
C SER A 166 -4.48 1.87 1.89
N GLY A 167 -4.98 2.79 2.74
CA GLY A 167 -6.33 3.37 2.62
C GLY A 167 -6.56 4.27 1.40
N ASN A 168 -5.51 4.73 0.72
CA ASN A 168 -5.61 5.67 -0.41
C ASN A 168 -5.83 4.97 -1.77
N ILE A 169 -6.10 3.67 -1.78
CA ILE A 169 -6.23 2.91 -3.04
C ILE A 169 -7.32 3.43 -3.96
N SER A 170 -8.48 3.81 -3.41
CA SER A 170 -9.60 4.35 -4.20
C SER A 170 -9.23 5.66 -4.90
N GLU A 171 -8.50 6.55 -4.21
CA GLU A 171 -8.06 7.81 -4.78
C GLU A 171 -6.94 7.61 -5.82
N LYS A 172 -6.01 6.72 -5.57
CA LYS A 172 -5.01 6.32 -6.57
C LYS A 172 -5.68 5.81 -7.84
N LEU A 173 -6.67 4.92 -7.71
CA LEU A 173 -7.44 4.38 -8.85
C LEU A 173 -8.22 5.49 -9.56
N ARG A 174 -8.80 6.46 -8.83
CA ARG A 174 -9.47 7.61 -9.44
C ARG A 174 -8.51 8.41 -10.30
N ILE A 175 -7.32 8.69 -9.78
CA ILE A 175 -6.27 9.42 -10.52
C ILE A 175 -5.86 8.68 -11.78
N THR A 176 -5.65 7.37 -11.72
CA THR A 176 -5.24 6.59 -12.89
C THR A 176 -6.27 6.60 -14.04
N GLY A 177 -7.52 6.96 -13.74
CA GLY A 177 -8.59 7.14 -14.72
C GLY A 177 -8.64 8.53 -15.37
N LEU A 178 -7.78 9.46 -14.96
CA LEU A 178 -7.72 10.81 -15.56
C LEU A 178 -6.90 10.78 -16.85
N ASP A 179 -7.28 11.62 -17.81
CA ASP A 179 -6.45 11.94 -18.96
C ASP A 179 -5.77 13.29 -18.70
N CYS A 180 -4.47 13.24 -18.44
CA CYS A 180 -3.64 14.43 -18.21
C CYS A 180 -2.58 14.56 -19.34
N THR A 181 -2.89 14.05 -20.52
CA THR A 181 -1.96 14.05 -21.65
C THR A 181 -1.47 15.46 -21.98
N GLY A 182 -0.16 15.65 -21.90
CA GLY A 182 0.50 16.94 -22.18
C GLY A 182 0.42 17.96 -21.04
N GLU A 183 -0.28 17.66 -19.95
CA GLU A 183 -0.43 18.58 -18.81
C GLU A 183 0.79 18.60 -17.92
N THR A 184 0.96 19.73 -17.22
CA THR A 184 1.89 19.89 -16.09
C THR A 184 1.12 19.81 -14.80
N ILE A 185 1.46 18.84 -13.96
CA ILE A 185 0.83 18.58 -12.67
C ILE A 185 1.72 19.16 -11.55
N VAL A 186 1.09 19.63 -10.49
CA VAL A 186 1.78 20.04 -9.27
C VAL A 186 1.22 19.24 -8.10
N ASP A 187 2.09 18.44 -7.49
CA ASP A 187 1.80 17.69 -6.27
C ASP A 187 2.47 18.38 -5.08
N LEU A 188 1.67 19.03 -4.24
CA LEU A 188 2.16 19.86 -3.13
C LEU A 188 2.62 19.06 -1.92
N TYR A 189 2.24 17.80 -1.81
CA TYR A 189 2.49 16.92 -0.67
C TYR A 189 2.85 15.51 -1.17
N ALA A 190 3.91 15.44 -1.96
CA ALA A 190 4.21 14.24 -2.74
C ALA A 190 4.50 12.99 -1.88
N GLY A 191 5.06 13.17 -0.68
CA GLY A 191 5.47 12.04 0.14
C GLY A 191 6.45 11.14 -0.61
N ILE A 192 6.21 9.85 -0.53
CA ILE A 192 6.93 8.82 -1.31
C ILE A 192 6.44 8.69 -2.77
N GLY A 193 5.56 9.61 -3.22
CA GLY A 193 5.00 9.61 -4.57
C GLY A 193 3.60 9.00 -4.68
N TYR A 194 2.78 9.07 -3.64
CA TYR A 194 1.44 8.46 -3.62
C TYR A 194 0.60 8.79 -4.83
N PHE A 195 0.63 10.04 -5.28
CA PHE A 195 -0.11 10.54 -6.44
C PHE A 195 0.82 10.91 -7.59
N THR A 196 2.01 11.42 -7.30
CA THR A 196 3.03 11.73 -8.30
C THR A 196 3.31 10.56 -9.24
N LEU A 197 3.54 9.36 -8.71
CA LEU A 197 3.82 8.17 -9.52
C LEU A 197 2.62 7.74 -10.37
N PRO A 198 1.38 7.62 -9.86
CA PRO A 198 0.19 7.38 -10.67
C PRO A 198 -0.01 8.38 -11.80
N TYR A 199 0.18 9.69 -11.57
CA TYR A 199 0.10 10.69 -12.63
C TYR A 199 1.11 10.43 -13.74
N LEU A 200 2.35 10.11 -13.39
CA LEU A 200 3.40 9.87 -14.38
C LEU A 200 3.24 8.55 -15.14
N VAL A 201 2.78 7.50 -14.44
CA VAL A 201 2.71 6.15 -15.03
C VAL A 201 1.44 5.97 -15.87
N HIS A 202 0.31 6.50 -15.42
CA HIS A 202 -0.99 6.13 -16.00
C HIS A 202 -1.70 7.23 -16.79
N THR A 203 -1.47 8.52 -16.47
CA THR A 203 -2.35 9.57 -16.99
C THR A 203 -1.81 10.32 -18.20
N GLY A 204 -0.60 10.01 -18.65
CA GLY A 204 0.04 10.71 -19.76
C GLY A 204 0.54 12.13 -19.40
N ALA A 205 0.61 12.49 -18.12
CA ALA A 205 1.13 13.77 -17.68
C ALA A 205 2.52 14.04 -18.25
N LYS A 206 2.71 15.25 -18.81
CA LYS A 206 3.98 15.64 -19.42
C LYS A 206 5.08 15.78 -18.39
N VAL A 207 4.80 16.50 -17.31
CA VAL A 207 5.72 16.78 -16.21
C VAL A 207 4.93 16.86 -14.91
N VAL A 208 5.51 16.32 -13.83
CA VAL A 208 5.00 16.53 -12.47
C VAL A 208 6.03 17.28 -11.64
N HIS A 209 5.61 18.39 -11.03
CA HIS A 209 6.36 19.09 -9.99
C HIS A 209 5.94 18.53 -8.64
N ALA A 210 6.82 17.79 -7.97
CA ALA A 210 6.56 17.11 -6.70
C ALA A 210 7.26 17.86 -5.56
N CYS A 211 6.49 18.41 -4.62
CA CYS A 211 6.99 19.13 -3.46
C CYS A 211 6.97 18.20 -2.24
N GLU A 212 8.11 18.03 -1.61
CA GLU A 212 8.22 17.25 -0.38
C GLU A 212 9.35 17.80 0.49
N TRP A 213 9.12 17.87 1.79
CA TRP A 213 10.11 18.41 2.74
C TRP A 213 10.77 17.34 3.63
N ASN A 214 10.15 16.15 3.75
CA ASN A 214 10.75 15.03 4.46
C ASN A 214 11.87 14.41 3.61
N PRO A 215 13.14 14.45 4.06
CA PRO A 215 14.27 13.95 3.26
C PRO A 215 14.18 12.44 2.99
N ASP A 216 13.63 11.66 3.92
CA ASP A 216 13.47 10.22 3.75
C ASP A 216 12.38 9.91 2.71
N ALA A 217 11.28 10.67 2.70
CA ALA A 217 10.24 10.55 1.69
C ALA A 217 10.74 10.96 0.31
N VAL A 218 11.53 12.04 0.21
CA VAL A 218 12.18 12.45 -1.05
C VAL A 218 13.10 11.36 -1.58
N GLN A 219 13.85 10.68 -0.70
CA GLN A 219 14.69 9.56 -1.11
C GLN A 219 13.85 8.41 -1.65
N GLY A 220 12.73 8.09 -0.99
CA GLY A 220 11.77 7.09 -1.45
C GLY A 220 11.16 7.46 -2.80
N LEU A 221 10.68 8.69 -2.95
CA LEU A 221 10.13 9.21 -4.20
C LEU A 221 11.12 9.07 -5.37
N ARG A 222 12.36 9.50 -5.20
CA ARG A 222 13.39 9.41 -6.25
C ARG A 222 13.66 7.96 -6.66
N ARG A 223 13.74 7.04 -5.70
CA ARG A 223 13.88 5.61 -5.99
C ARG A 223 12.64 5.05 -6.71
N GLY A 224 11.45 5.47 -6.29
CA GLY A 224 10.20 5.10 -6.95
C GLY A 224 10.13 5.61 -8.40
N LEU A 225 10.54 6.86 -8.65
CA LEU A 225 10.61 7.44 -10.00
C LEU A 225 11.52 6.61 -10.91
N ALA A 226 12.73 6.29 -10.46
CA ALA A 226 13.70 5.47 -11.19
C ALA A 226 13.14 4.05 -11.44
N ALA A 227 12.54 3.42 -10.43
CA ALA A 227 11.98 2.07 -10.56
C ALA A 227 10.81 1.98 -11.56
N ASN A 228 10.07 3.08 -11.77
CA ASN A 228 9.00 3.17 -12.77
C ASN A 228 9.47 3.74 -14.11
N GLY A 229 10.75 4.16 -14.26
CA GLY A 229 11.29 4.73 -15.50
C GLY A 229 10.65 6.06 -15.89
N VAL A 230 10.32 6.91 -14.90
CA VAL A 230 9.62 8.19 -15.11
C VAL A 230 10.36 9.39 -14.48
N GLU A 231 11.60 9.21 -14.12
CA GLU A 231 12.42 10.23 -13.42
C GLU A 231 12.65 11.50 -14.26
N ASP A 232 12.76 11.35 -15.57
CA ASP A 232 12.92 12.43 -16.53
C ASP A 232 11.72 13.37 -16.64
N ARG A 233 10.53 12.90 -16.19
CA ARG A 233 9.27 13.65 -16.18
C ARG A 233 8.87 14.17 -14.82
N CYS A 234 9.74 14.08 -13.81
CA CYS A 234 9.45 14.57 -12.47
C CYS A 234 10.51 15.58 -12.00
N ILE A 235 10.05 16.73 -11.56
CA ILE A 235 10.90 17.74 -10.92
C ILE A 235 10.61 17.74 -9.43
N VAL A 236 11.52 17.17 -8.65
CA VAL A 236 11.37 17.06 -7.19
C VAL A 236 11.88 18.34 -6.52
N HIS A 237 10.99 19.04 -5.84
CA HIS A 237 11.27 20.24 -5.06
C HIS A 237 11.39 19.87 -3.58
N PHE A 238 12.62 19.80 -3.09
CA PHE A 238 12.89 19.52 -1.68
C PHE A 238 12.71 20.79 -0.83
N GLY A 239 11.75 20.78 0.09
CA GLY A 239 11.51 21.86 1.03
C GLY A 239 10.03 22.13 1.29
N ASP A 240 9.78 23.16 2.08
CA ASP A 240 8.42 23.64 2.38
C ASP A 240 7.73 24.14 1.10
N ASN A 241 6.66 23.47 0.70
CA ASN A 241 5.91 23.77 -0.52
C ASN A 241 5.49 25.24 -0.63
N ARG A 242 5.15 25.88 0.50
CA ARG A 242 4.79 27.32 0.57
C ARG A 242 5.92 28.25 0.12
N LYS A 243 7.17 27.77 0.23
CA LYS A 243 8.37 28.52 -0.17
C LYS A 243 8.84 28.12 -1.57
N VAL A 244 8.97 26.79 -1.82
CA VAL A 244 9.52 26.30 -3.09
C VAL A 244 8.58 26.55 -4.27
N MET A 245 7.25 26.51 -4.07
CA MET A 245 6.28 26.77 -5.13
C MET A 245 6.29 28.22 -5.61
N LEU A 246 6.45 29.19 -4.73
CA LEU A 246 6.48 30.61 -5.11
C LEU A 246 7.57 30.92 -6.13
N TYR A 247 8.73 30.23 -6.04
CA TYR A 247 9.83 30.42 -6.98
C TYR A 247 9.65 29.61 -8.26
N THR A 248 9.07 28.42 -8.20
CA THR A 248 9.01 27.46 -9.32
C THR A 248 7.88 27.77 -10.28
N VAL A 249 6.70 28.05 -9.78
CA VAL A 249 5.53 28.43 -10.62
C VAL A 249 5.72 29.83 -11.21
N ALA A 250 6.40 30.73 -10.52
CA ALA A 250 6.70 32.05 -11.04
C ALA A 250 7.65 32.04 -12.25
N CYS A 251 8.54 31.04 -12.33
CA CYS A 251 9.58 30.97 -13.36
C CYS A 251 9.26 30.02 -14.54
N SER A 252 8.35 29.06 -14.35
CA SER A 252 8.17 27.94 -15.31
C SER A 252 6.79 27.84 -15.95
N VAL A 253 5.79 28.59 -15.48
CA VAL A 253 4.41 28.50 -15.92
C VAL A 253 3.90 29.85 -16.35
N PRO A 254 3.29 29.98 -17.58
CA PRO A 254 2.56 31.20 -17.95
C PRO A 254 1.48 31.44 -16.87
N ARG A 255 1.53 32.61 -16.23
CA ARG A 255 0.64 32.98 -15.12
C ARG A 255 -0.83 32.75 -15.46
N ARG A 256 -1.42 31.70 -14.92
CA ARG A 256 -2.84 31.64 -14.58
C ARG A 256 -2.95 30.95 -13.23
N VAL A 257 -2.93 31.74 -12.19
CA VAL A 257 -3.50 31.37 -10.90
C VAL A 257 -5.00 31.34 -11.11
N ILE A 258 -5.65 30.20 -10.88
CA ILE A 258 -7.11 30.12 -10.86
C ILE A 258 -7.55 30.75 -9.54
N SER A 259 -7.74 32.07 -9.51
CA SER A 259 -8.70 32.68 -8.60
C SER A 259 -10.10 32.31 -9.12
N GLN A 260 -10.97 31.85 -8.21
CA GLN A 260 -12.39 31.69 -8.52
C GLN A 260 -12.94 33.04 -9.00
N GLU A 261 -13.07 33.23 -10.30
CA GLU A 261 -14.06 34.13 -10.91
C GLU A 261 -14.20 33.81 -12.40
N SER A 262 -15.41 33.85 -12.84
CA SER A 262 -16.03 33.42 -14.10
C SER A 262 -15.49 34.08 -15.38
N GLN A 263 -15.22 33.18 -16.39
CA GLN A 263 -15.42 33.36 -17.86
C GLN A 263 -14.48 34.24 -18.72
N PRO A 264 -14.47 34.08 -20.09
CA PRO A 264 -14.12 32.89 -20.90
C PRO A 264 -13.01 33.14 -21.98
N HIS A 265 -12.52 32.00 -22.57
CA HIS A 265 -11.81 31.85 -23.85
C HIS A 265 -10.44 32.50 -24.08
N SER A 266 -9.40 31.71 -23.92
CA SER A 266 -8.28 31.55 -24.83
C SER A 266 -7.44 30.32 -24.47
N GLN A 267 -6.95 29.59 -25.46
CA GLN A 267 -6.25 28.32 -25.38
C GLN A 267 -4.95 28.41 -24.57
N THR A 268 -5.01 28.06 -23.28
CA THR A 268 -3.87 27.69 -22.46
C THR A 268 -4.29 26.48 -21.64
N GLN A 269 -3.52 25.38 -21.74
CA GLN A 269 -3.82 24.14 -21.03
C GLN A 269 -3.84 24.35 -19.52
N PRO A 270 -4.77 23.75 -18.80
CA PRO A 270 -4.93 23.95 -17.36
C PRO A 270 -3.83 23.25 -16.55
N ILE A 271 -3.42 23.89 -15.43
CA ILE A 271 -2.59 23.30 -14.41
C ILE A 271 -3.51 22.59 -13.43
N GLN A 272 -3.28 21.29 -13.19
CA GLN A 272 -3.96 20.55 -12.12
C GLN A 272 -3.11 20.54 -10.85
N VAL A 273 -3.73 20.87 -9.73
CA VAL A 273 -3.12 20.85 -8.39
C VAL A 273 -3.72 19.67 -7.63
N ALA A 274 -2.87 18.73 -7.20
CA ALA A 274 -3.25 17.63 -6.31
C ALA A 274 -3.05 18.06 -4.84
N TYR A 275 -4.04 17.78 -4.00
CA TYR A 275 -4.03 18.07 -2.56
C TYR A 275 -3.88 16.80 -1.73
#